data_5d894216060411cefafcbc40f0e29529
#
_entry.id   5d894216060411cefafcbc40f0e29529
#
_cell.length_a   1.000
_cell.length_b   1.000
_cell.length_c   1.000
_cell.angle_alpha   90.00
_cell.angle_beta   90.00
_cell.angle_gamma   90.00
#
_symmetry.space_group_name_H-M   'P 1'
#
loop_
_entity.id
_entity.type
_entity.pdbx_description
1 polymer ?
#
loop_
_entity_poly.entity_id
_entity_poly.type
_entity_poly.pdbx_seq_one_letter_code
_entity_poly.pdbx_strand_id
1 'polypeptide(L)'
;MIAMRRSNILLMRDPSLAVDLAAEAAQLIDGRSVGRLRASIARQQALAAMADQDRPSFERHAARALDIEYTEPVADDHAVYATRAYVASEIALGFNGFRDPEKALELLLEHHNCWPDDQQRDYAVACARLLRTLIALHDYHSALDHVDGAVRNYLATPSDRARRELRLCRKVIRDRSRTDRSLPLHTLRKRIEAALQGDPQP
;
A
#
# COMPACT_ATOMS: atom_id res chain seq x y z
N MET A 1 -6.01 19.73 2.14
CA MET A 1 -5.08 18.86 2.93
C MET A 1 -5.67 18.39 4.25
N ILE A 2 -6.27 19.26 5.07
CA ILE A 2 -6.81 18.88 6.41
C ILE A 2 -7.89 17.80 6.30
N ALA A 3 -8.91 17.98 5.48
CA ALA A 3 -10.00 17.01 5.28
C ALA A 3 -9.47 15.63 4.87
N MET A 4 -8.55 15.57 3.90
CA MET A 4 -7.91 14.32 3.48
C MET A 4 -7.16 13.62 4.62
N ARG A 5 -6.41 14.35 5.46
CA ARG A 5 -5.70 13.76 6.62
C ARG A 5 -6.67 13.24 7.68
N ARG A 6 -7.75 13.97 7.94
CA ARG A 6 -8.81 13.52 8.86
C ARG A 6 -9.50 12.26 8.34
N SER A 7 -9.82 12.20 7.05
CA SER A 7 -10.33 10.99 6.41
C SER A 7 -9.40 9.79 6.65
N ASN A 8 -8.08 9.96 6.43
CA ASN A 8 -7.12 8.88 6.63
C ASN A 8 -7.07 8.34 8.08
N ILE A 9 -7.22 9.21 9.07
CA ILE A 9 -7.24 8.83 10.49
C ILE A 9 -8.50 8.01 10.82
N LEU A 10 -9.61 8.29 10.14
CA LEU A 10 -10.91 7.70 10.41
C LEU A 10 -11.18 6.39 9.66
N LEU A 11 -10.35 5.99 8.69
CA LEU A 11 -10.55 4.80 7.86
C LEU A 11 -10.96 3.54 8.64
N MET A 12 -10.39 3.34 9.82
CA MET A 12 -10.66 2.15 10.65
C MET A 12 -11.62 2.41 11.82
N ARG A 13 -12.00 3.66 12.07
CA ARG A 13 -12.84 4.05 13.21
C ARG A 13 -14.25 4.41 12.80
N ASP A 14 -14.36 5.15 11.71
CA ASP A 14 -15.62 5.64 11.15
C ASP A 14 -15.47 5.73 9.61
N PRO A 15 -15.63 4.60 8.89
CA PRO A 15 -15.49 4.55 7.45
C PRO A 15 -16.43 5.52 6.71
N SER A 16 -17.66 5.67 7.16
CA SER A 16 -18.64 6.56 6.52
C SER A 16 -18.20 8.01 6.60
N LEU A 17 -17.79 8.49 7.78
CA LEU A 17 -17.24 9.85 7.93
C LEU A 17 -15.91 10.01 7.16
N ALA A 18 -15.12 8.95 7.01
CA ALA A 18 -13.91 8.99 6.19
C ALA A 18 -14.25 9.21 4.70
N VAL A 19 -15.34 8.62 4.19
CA VAL A 19 -15.84 8.85 2.83
C VAL A 19 -16.26 10.31 2.65
N ASP A 20 -17.05 10.86 3.58
CA ASP A 20 -17.53 12.25 3.51
C ASP A 20 -16.36 13.25 3.48
N LEU A 21 -15.37 13.06 4.36
CA LEU A 21 -14.19 13.94 4.40
C LEU A 21 -13.29 13.79 3.17
N ALA A 22 -13.22 12.62 2.56
CA ALA A 22 -12.51 12.43 1.30
C ALA A 22 -13.23 13.12 0.13
N ALA A 23 -14.57 13.10 0.13
CA ALA A 23 -15.39 13.82 -0.83
C ALA A 23 -15.24 15.35 -0.65
N GLU A 24 -15.29 15.86 0.58
CA GLU A 24 -15.01 17.26 0.89
C GLU A 24 -13.63 17.69 0.36
N ALA A 25 -12.59 16.88 0.58
CA ALA A 25 -11.25 17.18 0.08
C ALA A 25 -11.21 17.30 -1.44
N ALA A 26 -11.97 16.48 -2.17
CA ALA A 26 -12.06 16.55 -3.62
C ALA A 26 -12.79 17.83 -4.09
N GLN A 27 -13.88 18.21 -3.45
CA GLN A 27 -14.60 19.45 -3.75
C GLN A 27 -13.75 20.69 -3.57
N LEU A 28 -12.90 20.73 -2.53
CA LEU A 28 -12.02 21.87 -2.24
C LEU A 28 -10.95 22.14 -3.32
N ILE A 29 -10.63 21.15 -4.15
CA ILE A 29 -9.66 21.28 -5.25
C ILE A 29 -10.30 21.30 -6.63
N ASP A 30 -11.62 21.26 -6.69
CA ASP A 30 -12.33 21.22 -7.98
C ASP A 30 -12.00 22.45 -8.82
N GLY A 31 -11.76 22.22 -10.13
CA GLY A 31 -11.35 23.25 -11.08
C GLY A 31 -9.94 23.85 -10.87
N ARG A 32 -9.14 23.36 -9.91
CA ARG A 32 -7.78 23.85 -9.66
C ARG A 32 -6.72 22.95 -10.28
N SER A 33 -5.62 23.55 -10.77
CA SER A 33 -4.41 22.81 -11.12
C SER A 33 -3.59 22.54 -9.85
N VAL A 34 -3.63 21.31 -9.36
CA VAL A 34 -3.02 20.93 -8.07
C VAL A 34 -2.10 19.71 -8.17
N GLY A 35 -1.77 19.28 -9.38
CA GLY A 35 -0.80 18.20 -9.65
C GLY A 35 -1.12 16.92 -8.89
N ARG A 36 -0.12 16.32 -8.27
CA ARG A 36 -0.21 15.06 -7.51
C ARG A 36 -1.15 15.11 -6.32
N LEU A 37 -1.57 16.29 -5.87
CA LEU A 37 -2.60 16.40 -4.83
C LEU A 37 -3.93 15.77 -5.30
N ARG A 38 -4.26 15.83 -6.62
CA ARG A 38 -5.43 15.12 -7.18
C ARG A 38 -5.31 13.62 -6.99
N ALA A 39 -4.16 13.04 -7.37
CA ALA A 39 -3.91 11.61 -7.19
C ALA A 39 -3.99 11.20 -5.71
N SER A 40 -3.41 12.00 -4.81
CA SER A 40 -3.45 11.76 -3.38
C SER A 40 -4.88 11.78 -2.81
N ILE A 41 -5.72 12.71 -3.27
CA ILE A 41 -7.13 12.79 -2.84
C ILE A 41 -7.94 11.64 -3.44
N ALA A 42 -7.80 11.33 -4.74
CA ALA A 42 -8.48 10.22 -5.38
C ALA A 42 -8.09 8.87 -4.73
N ARG A 43 -6.80 8.67 -4.40
CA ARG A 43 -6.33 7.54 -3.60
C ARG A 43 -7.01 7.50 -2.23
N GLN A 44 -7.16 8.64 -1.55
CA GLN A 44 -7.84 8.68 -0.25
C GLN A 44 -9.32 8.34 -0.37
N GLN A 45 -10.00 8.80 -1.43
CA GLN A 45 -11.39 8.40 -1.73
C GLN A 45 -11.49 6.89 -1.97
N ALA A 46 -10.55 6.31 -2.72
CA ALA A 46 -10.49 4.86 -2.92
C ALA A 46 -10.33 4.10 -1.59
N LEU A 47 -9.38 4.51 -0.74
CA LEU A 47 -9.16 3.85 0.55
C LEU A 47 -10.36 4.01 1.51
N ALA A 48 -11.05 5.14 1.47
CA ALA A 48 -12.26 5.35 2.26
C ALA A 48 -13.41 4.43 1.77
N ALA A 49 -13.61 4.34 0.45
CA ALA A 49 -14.57 3.41 -0.14
C ALA A 49 -14.24 1.93 0.17
N MET A 50 -12.94 1.57 0.17
CA MET A 50 -12.52 0.24 0.61
C MET A 50 -12.87 -0.02 2.08
N ALA A 51 -12.64 0.94 2.96
CA ALA A 51 -12.96 0.82 4.37
C ALA A 51 -14.47 0.68 4.60
N ASP A 52 -15.29 1.36 3.79
CA ASP A 52 -16.75 1.30 3.79
C ASP A 52 -17.32 0.08 3.00
N GLN A 53 -16.43 -0.79 2.47
CA GLN A 53 -16.78 -1.98 1.68
C GLN A 53 -17.51 -1.67 0.35
N ASP A 54 -17.41 -0.45 -0.16
CA ASP A 54 -17.96 -0.04 -1.47
C ASP A 54 -16.93 -0.29 -2.59
N ARG A 55 -16.94 -1.51 -3.14
CA ARG A 55 -16.03 -1.90 -4.23
C ARG A 55 -16.21 -1.06 -5.51
N PRO A 56 -17.42 -0.77 -6.01
CA PRO A 56 -17.59 0.06 -7.20
C PRO A 56 -16.99 1.47 -7.07
N SER A 57 -17.20 2.12 -5.92
CA SER A 57 -16.60 3.42 -5.64
C SER A 57 -15.07 3.33 -5.49
N PHE A 58 -14.57 2.29 -4.84
CA PHE A 58 -13.13 2.03 -4.78
C PHE A 58 -12.52 1.93 -6.17
N GLU A 59 -13.03 1.08 -7.06
CA GLU A 59 -12.49 0.88 -8.41
C GLU A 59 -12.52 2.17 -9.25
N ARG A 60 -13.60 2.94 -9.17
CA ARG A 60 -13.72 4.24 -9.85
C ARG A 60 -12.68 5.25 -9.35
N HIS A 61 -12.49 5.36 -8.04
CA HIS A 61 -11.51 6.28 -7.47
C HIS A 61 -10.08 5.79 -7.65
N ALA A 62 -9.84 4.48 -7.64
CA ALA A 62 -8.56 3.87 -7.95
C ALA A 62 -8.10 4.19 -9.38
N ALA A 63 -9.01 4.04 -10.36
CA ALA A 63 -8.73 4.40 -11.75
C ALA A 63 -8.33 5.88 -11.88
N ARG A 64 -9.06 6.79 -11.23
CA ARG A 64 -8.71 8.22 -11.22
C ARG A 64 -7.36 8.47 -10.56
N ALA A 65 -7.06 7.80 -9.44
CA ALA A 65 -5.80 7.99 -8.73
C ALA A 65 -4.58 7.55 -9.55
N LEU A 66 -4.75 6.57 -10.43
CA LEU A 66 -3.71 6.03 -11.31
C LEU A 66 -3.61 6.74 -12.66
N ASP A 67 -4.50 7.71 -12.92
CA ASP A 67 -4.44 8.52 -14.14
C ASP A 67 -3.12 9.29 -14.21
N ILE A 68 -2.50 9.25 -15.38
CA ILE A 68 -1.23 9.93 -15.65
C ILE A 68 -1.31 11.43 -15.37
N GLU A 69 -2.39 12.09 -15.80
CA GLU A 69 -2.59 13.53 -15.56
C GLU A 69 -2.63 13.89 -14.07
N TYR A 70 -3.05 12.97 -13.22
CA TYR A 70 -3.14 13.18 -11.78
C TYR A 70 -1.79 12.97 -11.07
N THR A 71 -0.86 12.26 -11.68
CA THR A 71 0.45 11.96 -11.10
C THR A 71 1.57 12.87 -11.60
N GLU A 72 1.29 13.75 -12.56
CA GLU A 72 2.24 14.77 -13.02
C GLU A 72 2.43 15.87 -11.95
N PRO A 73 3.67 16.25 -11.64
CA PRO A 73 3.95 17.32 -10.70
C PRO A 73 3.62 18.68 -11.30
N VAL A 74 3.21 19.62 -10.47
CA VAL A 74 3.08 21.04 -10.81
C VAL A 74 3.95 21.89 -9.88
N ALA A 75 4.16 23.16 -10.24
CA ALA A 75 4.82 24.09 -9.34
C ALA A 75 4.03 24.19 -7.99
N ASP A 76 4.75 24.20 -6.89
CA ASP A 76 4.18 24.25 -5.52
C ASP A 76 3.25 23.06 -5.18
N ASP A 77 3.50 21.90 -5.75
CA ASP A 77 2.72 20.70 -5.47
C ASP A 77 2.80 20.29 -3.99
N HIS A 78 1.68 20.34 -3.29
CA HIS A 78 1.59 19.95 -1.88
C HIS A 78 1.62 18.44 -1.62
N ALA A 79 1.67 17.64 -2.67
CA ALA A 79 1.66 16.18 -2.60
C ALA A 79 2.74 15.54 -3.50
N VAL A 80 3.95 16.13 -3.54
CA VAL A 80 5.10 15.63 -4.32
C VAL A 80 5.37 14.14 -4.08
N TYR A 81 5.06 13.65 -2.87
CA TYR A 81 5.17 12.24 -2.51
C TYR A 81 4.20 11.31 -3.24
N ALA A 82 3.10 11.82 -3.78
CA ALA A 82 2.07 11.02 -4.45
C ALA A 82 2.47 10.67 -5.89
N THR A 83 3.66 10.07 -6.03
CA THR A 83 4.12 9.49 -7.30
C THR A 83 3.22 8.34 -7.72
N ARG A 84 3.26 7.96 -9.00
CA ARG A 84 2.47 6.85 -9.51
C ARG A 84 2.78 5.54 -8.77
N ALA A 85 4.06 5.28 -8.46
CA ALA A 85 4.47 4.10 -7.67
C ALA A 85 3.87 4.10 -6.26
N TYR A 86 3.92 5.26 -5.58
CA TYR A 86 3.28 5.41 -4.27
C TYR A 86 1.77 5.15 -4.34
N VAL A 87 1.08 5.80 -5.28
CA VAL A 87 -0.38 5.64 -5.46
C VAL A 87 -0.73 4.20 -5.77
N ALA A 88 -0.03 3.55 -6.71
CA ALA A 88 -0.24 2.16 -7.08
C ALA A 88 -0.09 1.22 -5.87
N SER A 89 0.94 1.42 -5.04
CA SER A 89 1.13 0.65 -3.81
C SER A 89 -0.02 0.82 -2.81
N GLU A 90 -0.58 2.03 -2.67
CA GLU A 90 -1.72 2.27 -1.80
C GLU A 90 -3.03 1.68 -2.37
N ILE A 91 -3.24 1.74 -3.68
CA ILE A 91 -4.39 1.10 -4.34
C ILE A 91 -4.32 -0.43 -4.27
N ALA A 92 -3.13 -1.02 -4.42
CA ALA A 92 -2.91 -2.45 -4.24
C ALA A 92 -3.32 -2.93 -2.82
N LEU A 93 -3.13 -2.09 -1.79
CA LEU A 93 -3.67 -2.38 -0.45
C LEU A 93 -5.20 -2.55 -0.49
N GLY A 94 -5.90 -1.72 -1.25
CA GLY A 94 -7.35 -1.80 -1.40
C GLY A 94 -7.80 -3.08 -2.12
N PHE A 95 -7.15 -3.48 -3.21
CA PHE A 95 -7.44 -4.74 -3.89
C PHE A 95 -7.22 -5.94 -2.96
N ASN A 96 -6.13 -5.96 -2.19
CA ASN A 96 -5.92 -6.97 -1.15
C ASN A 96 -7.04 -6.97 -0.09
N GLY A 97 -7.59 -5.80 0.25
CA GLY A 97 -8.74 -5.64 1.15
C GLY A 97 -10.00 -6.29 0.58
N PHE A 98 -10.24 -6.17 -0.71
CA PHE A 98 -11.33 -6.81 -1.44
C PHE A 98 -11.05 -8.26 -1.85
N ARG A 99 -9.96 -8.87 -1.38
CA ARG A 99 -9.54 -10.24 -1.70
C ARG A 99 -9.32 -10.48 -3.21
N ASP A 100 -8.73 -9.49 -3.86
CA ASP A 100 -8.34 -9.50 -5.26
C ASP A 100 -6.79 -9.34 -5.35
N PRO A 101 -6.03 -10.36 -4.87
CA PRO A 101 -4.58 -10.27 -4.79
C PRO A 101 -3.91 -10.28 -6.18
N GLU A 102 -4.58 -10.80 -7.21
CA GLU A 102 -4.07 -10.80 -8.59
C GLU A 102 -3.92 -9.36 -9.11
N LYS A 103 -4.97 -8.54 -8.97
CA LYS A 103 -4.89 -7.10 -9.35
C LYS A 103 -3.90 -6.33 -8.48
N ALA A 104 -3.82 -6.67 -7.19
CA ALA A 104 -2.82 -6.06 -6.31
C ALA A 104 -1.39 -6.41 -6.75
N LEU A 105 -1.14 -7.65 -7.18
CA LEU A 105 0.16 -8.10 -7.67
C LEU A 105 0.55 -7.38 -8.96
N GLU A 106 -0.36 -7.30 -9.92
CA GLU A 106 -0.15 -6.61 -11.19
C GLU A 106 0.32 -5.16 -10.95
N LEU A 107 -0.40 -4.39 -10.14
CA LEU A 107 -0.05 -3.01 -9.81
C LEU A 107 1.30 -2.89 -9.11
N LEU A 108 1.60 -3.79 -8.16
CA LEU A 108 2.86 -3.73 -7.41
C LEU A 108 4.05 -4.06 -8.31
N LEU A 109 3.93 -5.03 -9.21
CA LEU A 109 5.00 -5.42 -10.14
C LEU A 109 5.23 -4.35 -11.21
N GLU A 110 4.17 -3.80 -11.82
CA GLU A 110 4.26 -2.75 -12.84
C GLU A 110 5.08 -1.55 -12.34
N HIS A 111 4.94 -1.21 -11.06
CA HIS A 111 5.55 -0.01 -10.48
C HIS A 111 6.73 -0.31 -9.54
N HIS A 112 7.19 -1.57 -9.46
CA HIS A 112 8.23 -1.98 -8.51
C HIS A 112 9.55 -1.20 -8.68
N ASN A 113 9.95 -0.94 -9.91
CA ASN A 113 11.21 -0.26 -10.23
C ASN A 113 11.06 1.24 -10.51
N CYS A 114 9.90 1.83 -10.23
CA CYS A 114 9.58 3.22 -10.54
C CYS A 114 9.65 4.16 -9.32
N TRP A 115 10.32 3.75 -8.24
CA TRP A 115 10.41 4.52 -7.01
C TRP A 115 11.55 5.54 -7.05
N PRO A 116 11.28 6.81 -6.71
CA PRO A 116 12.32 7.81 -6.53
C PRO A 116 13.23 7.48 -5.33
N ASP A 117 14.49 7.92 -5.41
CA ASP A 117 15.50 7.65 -4.37
C ASP A 117 15.15 8.28 -3.02
N ASP A 118 14.39 9.36 -2.99
CA ASP A 118 13.93 10.05 -1.77
C ASP A 118 12.72 9.37 -1.10
N GLN A 119 12.11 8.33 -1.72
CA GLN A 119 10.95 7.62 -1.21
C GLN A 119 11.26 6.22 -0.67
N GLN A 120 12.47 5.97 -0.20
CA GLN A 120 12.92 4.64 0.26
C GLN A 120 12.04 4.05 1.37
N ARG A 121 11.50 4.92 2.24
CA ARG A 121 10.61 4.48 3.33
C ARG A 121 9.27 3.93 2.82
N ASP A 122 8.68 4.57 1.81
CA ASP A 122 7.44 4.10 1.19
C ASP A 122 7.70 2.91 0.25
N TYR A 123 8.87 2.87 -0.40
CA TYR A 123 9.31 1.70 -1.14
C TYR A 123 9.44 0.45 -0.27
N ALA A 124 9.98 0.57 0.95
CA ALA A 124 10.01 -0.54 1.90
C ALA A 124 8.61 -1.07 2.25
N VAL A 125 7.61 -0.18 2.36
CA VAL A 125 6.21 -0.58 2.53
C VAL A 125 5.69 -1.33 1.32
N ALA A 126 5.97 -0.85 0.10
CA ALA A 126 5.55 -1.49 -1.15
C ALA A 126 6.17 -2.89 -1.31
N CYS A 127 7.46 -3.05 -1.00
CA CYS A 127 8.14 -4.35 -1.00
C CYS A 127 7.48 -5.34 -0.02
N ALA A 128 7.13 -4.90 1.18
CA ALA A 128 6.46 -5.74 2.16
C ALA A 128 5.03 -6.11 1.74
N ARG A 129 4.32 -5.22 1.02
CA ARG A 129 3.01 -5.49 0.41
C ARG A 129 3.11 -6.50 -0.72
N LEU A 130 4.10 -6.35 -1.60
CA LEU A 130 4.37 -7.30 -2.67
C LEU A 130 4.59 -8.71 -2.09
N LEU A 131 5.46 -8.82 -1.09
CA LEU A 131 5.71 -10.06 -0.39
C LEU A 131 4.42 -10.66 0.19
N ARG A 132 3.58 -9.86 0.86
CA ARG A 132 2.30 -10.29 1.40
C ARG A 132 1.35 -10.81 0.32
N THR A 133 1.29 -10.11 -0.81
CA THR A 133 0.41 -10.46 -1.93
C THR A 133 0.83 -11.79 -2.56
N LEU A 134 2.13 -12.01 -2.78
CA LEU A 134 2.67 -13.28 -3.27
C LEU A 134 2.37 -14.45 -2.31
N ILE A 135 2.53 -14.24 -1.01
CA ILE A 135 2.18 -15.24 0.00
C ILE A 135 0.67 -15.54 -0.01
N ALA A 136 -0.18 -14.53 -0.20
CA ALA A 136 -1.63 -14.72 -0.31
C ALA A 136 -2.03 -15.54 -1.53
N LEU A 137 -1.31 -15.38 -2.65
CA LEU A 137 -1.47 -16.14 -3.89
C LEU A 137 -0.83 -17.54 -3.86
N HIS A 138 -0.19 -17.94 -2.76
CA HIS A 138 0.57 -19.17 -2.64
C HIS A 138 1.80 -19.26 -3.57
N ASP A 139 2.23 -18.16 -4.15
CA ASP A 139 3.45 -18.10 -4.93
C ASP A 139 4.66 -17.91 -4.01
N TYR A 140 5.01 -18.98 -3.31
CA TYR A 140 6.10 -18.95 -2.34
C TYR A 140 7.48 -18.89 -2.99
N HIS A 141 7.61 -19.30 -4.25
CA HIS A 141 8.88 -19.20 -4.98
C HIS A 141 9.19 -17.75 -5.30
N SER A 142 8.28 -17.02 -5.93
CA SER A 142 8.44 -15.60 -6.16
C SER A 142 8.56 -14.82 -4.84
N ALA A 143 7.83 -15.22 -3.79
CA ALA A 143 7.98 -14.61 -2.48
C ALA A 143 9.39 -14.78 -1.90
N LEU A 144 10.07 -15.91 -2.12
CA LEU A 144 11.47 -16.13 -1.71
C LEU A 144 12.44 -15.22 -2.46
N ASP A 145 12.20 -14.94 -3.73
CA ASP A 145 13.03 -14.03 -4.53
C ASP A 145 12.93 -12.58 -4.03
N HIS A 146 11.78 -12.20 -3.48
CA HIS A 146 11.51 -10.84 -3.00
C HIS A 146 11.78 -10.62 -1.50
N VAL A 147 11.81 -11.67 -0.67
CA VAL A 147 11.87 -11.51 0.79
C VAL A 147 13.12 -10.82 1.29
N ASP A 148 14.29 -11.12 0.71
CA ASP A 148 15.56 -10.51 1.15
C ASP A 148 15.61 -9.02 0.81
N GLY A 149 15.05 -8.61 -0.34
CA GLY A 149 14.87 -7.22 -0.72
C GLY A 149 13.93 -6.48 0.25
N ALA A 150 12.78 -7.06 0.53
CA ALA A 150 11.80 -6.48 1.45
C ALA A 150 12.37 -6.30 2.87
N VAL A 151 13.08 -7.31 3.39
CA VAL A 151 13.73 -7.26 4.71
C VAL A 151 14.84 -6.19 4.73
N ARG A 152 15.72 -6.16 3.73
CA ARG A 152 16.80 -5.18 3.63
C ARG A 152 16.27 -3.75 3.61
N ASN A 153 15.26 -3.47 2.77
CA ASN A 153 14.66 -2.15 2.68
C ASN A 153 13.98 -1.74 3.99
N TYR A 154 13.30 -2.68 4.65
CA TYR A 154 12.70 -2.44 5.97
C TYR A 154 13.76 -2.09 7.02
N LEU A 155 14.86 -2.85 7.10
CA LEU A 155 15.92 -2.59 8.09
C LEU A 155 16.70 -1.30 7.79
N ALA A 156 16.84 -0.92 6.50
CA ALA A 156 17.48 0.33 6.11
C ALA A 156 16.63 1.57 6.43
N THR A 157 15.30 1.44 6.32
CA THR A 157 14.35 2.54 6.55
C THR A 157 13.15 2.09 7.40
N PRO A 158 13.35 1.80 8.69
CA PRO A 158 12.30 1.27 9.55
C PRO A 158 11.08 2.17 9.61
N SER A 159 9.88 1.57 9.51
CA SER A 159 8.62 2.28 9.66
C SER A 159 7.53 1.36 10.21
N ASP A 160 6.61 1.92 10.99
CA ASP A 160 5.49 1.16 11.54
C ASP A 160 4.59 0.58 10.44
N ARG A 161 4.49 1.26 9.28
CA ARG A 161 3.74 0.77 8.13
C ARG A 161 4.37 -0.48 7.55
N ALA A 162 5.67 -0.48 7.26
CA ALA A 162 6.39 -1.64 6.74
C ALA A 162 6.41 -2.78 7.77
N ARG A 163 6.63 -2.46 9.04
CA ARG A 163 6.55 -3.42 10.15
C ARG A 163 5.18 -4.11 10.22
N ARG A 164 4.10 -3.33 10.09
CA ARG A 164 2.72 -3.87 10.06
C ARG A 164 2.51 -4.84 8.91
N GLU A 165 2.98 -4.51 7.70
CA GLU A 165 2.88 -5.39 6.54
C GLU A 165 3.66 -6.71 6.76
N LEU A 166 4.88 -6.66 7.28
CA LEU A 166 5.67 -7.86 7.61
C LEU A 166 4.99 -8.71 8.72
N ARG A 167 4.36 -8.07 9.70
CA ARG A 167 3.55 -8.79 10.71
C ARG A 167 2.34 -9.48 10.10
N LEU A 168 1.71 -8.86 9.09
CA LEU A 168 0.62 -9.49 8.33
C LEU A 168 1.13 -10.67 7.50
N CYS A 169 2.29 -10.55 6.83
CA CYS A 169 2.95 -11.68 6.18
C CYS A 169 3.15 -12.84 7.16
N ARG A 170 3.74 -12.57 8.34
CA ARG A 170 3.95 -13.59 9.38
C ARG A 170 2.65 -14.25 9.81
N LYS A 171 1.56 -13.48 9.96
CA LYS A 171 0.24 -14.03 10.30
C LYS A 171 -0.26 -14.99 9.23
N VAL A 172 -0.24 -14.58 7.95
CA VAL A 172 -0.68 -15.42 6.83
C VAL A 172 0.16 -16.71 6.75
N ILE A 173 1.49 -16.61 6.86
CA ILE A 173 2.39 -17.78 6.87
C ILE A 173 2.05 -18.73 8.02
N ARG A 174 1.84 -18.21 9.23
CA ARG A 174 1.50 -19.04 10.39
C ARG A 174 0.18 -19.77 10.20
N ASP A 175 -0.83 -19.11 9.64
CA ASP A 175 -2.13 -19.72 9.39
C ASP A 175 -2.04 -20.81 8.31
N ARG A 176 -1.23 -20.59 7.27
CA ARG A 176 -0.95 -21.58 6.20
C ARG A 176 -0.08 -22.74 6.67
N SER A 177 0.90 -22.53 7.53
CA SER A 177 1.79 -23.58 8.05
C SER A 177 1.07 -24.67 8.88
N ARG A 178 -0.21 -24.49 9.16
CA ARG A 178 -1.04 -25.54 9.77
C ARG A 178 -1.36 -26.68 8.81
N THR A 179 -1.46 -26.37 7.53
CA THR A 179 -1.83 -27.32 6.46
C THR A 179 -0.71 -27.53 5.43
N ASP A 180 0.20 -26.57 5.28
CA ASP A 180 1.30 -26.58 4.34
C ASP A 180 2.64 -26.57 5.10
N ARG A 181 3.44 -27.63 4.96
CA ARG A 181 4.76 -27.78 5.58
C ARG A 181 5.89 -27.63 4.57
N SER A 182 5.64 -26.96 3.45
CA SER A 182 6.62 -26.77 2.40
C SER A 182 7.87 -26.00 2.89
N LEU A 183 9.02 -26.37 2.35
CA LEU A 183 10.30 -25.73 2.67
C LEU A 183 10.31 -24.22 2.34
N PRO A 184 9.76 -23.76 1.19
CA PRO A 184 9.64 -22.32 0.88
C PRO A 184 8.91 -21.53 1.97
N LEU A 185 7.76 -22.03 2.43
CA LEU A 185 6.98 -21.36 3.46
C LEU A 185 7.70 -21.27 4.80
N HIS A 186 8.43 -22.34 5.18
CA HIS A 186 9.25 -22.33 6.39
C HIS A 186 10.41 -21.33 6.29
N THR A 187 11.06 -21.24 5.14
CA THR A 187 12.16 -20.32 4.89
C THR A 187 11.69 -18.87 4.95
N LEU A 188 10.56 -18.55 4.31
CA LEU A 188 9.93 -17.22 4.38
C LEU A 188 9.64 -16.82 5.83
N ARG A 189 9.04 -17.74 6.61
CA ARG A 189 8.76 -17.50 8.03
C ARG A 189 10.02 -17.11 8.79
N LYS A 190 11.08 -17.90 8.66
CA LYS A 190 12.35 -17.66 9.35
C LYS A 190 12.96 -16.28 9.05
N ARG A 191 12.96 -15.87 7.76
CA ARG A 191 13.53 -14.59 7.33
C ARG A 191 12.72 -13.39 7.85
N ILE A 192 11.38 -13.47 7.79
CA ILE A 192 10.50 -12.41 8.30
C ILE A 192 10.57 -12.32 9.84
N GLU A 193 10.59 -13.45 10.54
CA GLU A 193 10.72 -13.46 12.01
C GLU A 193 12.05 -12.85 12.46
N ALA A 194 13.14 -13.18 11.79
CA ALA A 194 14.47 -12.60 12.08
C ALA A 194 14.46 -11.07 11.88
N ALA A 195 13.87 -10.57 10.80
CA ALA A 195 13.74 -9.14 10.55
C ALA A 195 12.94 -8.41 11.63
N LEU A 196 11.85 -9.00 12.10
CA LEU A 196 10.99 -8.41 13.12
C LEU A 196 11.59 -8.47 14.54
N GLN A 197 12.56 -9.38 14.79
CA GLN A 197 13.29 -9.48 16.07
C GLN A 197 14.50 -8.56 16.13
N GLY A 198 15.16 -8.31 14.99
CA GLY A 198 16.32 -7.43 14.89
C GLY A 198 15.98 -5.93 14.84
N ASP A 199 14.70 -5.60 14.93
CA ASP A 199 14.22 -4.23 14.88
C ASP A 199 14.42 -3.55 16.27
N PRO A 200 15.22 -2.48 16.36
CA PRO A 200 15.32 -1.73 17.60
C PRO A 200 13.93 -1.20 17.96
N GLN A 201 13.41 -1.63 19.11
CA GLN A 201 12.16 -1.09 19.65
C GLN A 201 12.37 0.41 19.92
N PRO A 202 11.39 1.29 19.60
CA PRO A 202 11.49 2.71 19.89
C PRO A 202 11.55 2.99 21.39
#